data_cddd19693dd36da84420009a316683a0
#
_entry.id   cddd19693dd36da84420009a316683a0
#
_cell.length_a   1.000
_cell.length_b   1.000
_cell.length_c   1.000
_cell.angle_alpha   90.00
_cell.angle_beta   90.00
_cell.angle_gamma   90.00
#
_symmetry.space_group_name_H-M   'P 1'
#
loop_
_entity.id
_entity.type
_entity.pdbx_description
1 polymer ?
#
loop_
_entity_poly.entity_id
_entity_poly.type
_entity_poly.pdbx_seq_one_letter_code
_entity_poly.pdbx_strand_id
1 'polypeptide(L)'
;MSEPYREDNLLDRISDEDTLELHYDRIRERERELLDARLGMDGGRVLSVGCGWHPGRHLFPQPAWHMTGVELEQSWIDLLVEAGDLDDGFAGRAGELDRLEDACFDVVLYRLVLHHIAYQDSLGPPLAEARRLLRPGGALVAVEPGSWHPVGAALALANRLDLGTMVHGTPDDIPLSPRRLEADARAAGFEPELHAVTYSWRRLPPGAQRALHALDAPLGSRLRSAPFGHTLLLLARA
;
A
#
# COMPACT_ATOMS: atom_id res chain seq x y z
N MET A 1 -8.19 -11.92 -16.64
CA MET A 1 -7.02 -12.79 -16.41
C MET A 1 -5.82 -11.88 -16.46
N SER A 2 -5.13 -11.68 -15.33
CA SER A 2 -3.84 -10.96 -15.32
C SER A 2 -2.83 -11.81 -16.09
N GLU A 3 -2.01 -11.17 -16.93
CA GLU A 3 -0.88 -11.86 -17.53
C GLU A 3 0.03 -12.42 -16.42
N PRO A 4 0.58 -13.64 -16.60
CA PRO A 4 1.44 -14.21 -15.58
C PRO A 4 2.68 -13.34 -15.36
N TYR A 5 3.12 -13.21 -14.10
CA TYR A 5 4.36 -12.51 -13.76
C TYR A 5 5.55 -13.09 -14.52
N ARG A 6 6.32 -12.23 -15.17
CA ARG A 6 7.53 -12.62 -15.87
C ARG A 6 8.72 -12.60 -14.92
N GLU A 7 9.19 -13.75 -14.49
CA GLU A 7 10.35 -13.91 -13.59
C GLU A 7 11.69 -13.40 -14.19
N ASP A 8 11.82 -13.40 -15.52
CA ASP A 8 13.02 -12.94 -16.24
C ASP A 8 12.89 -11.47 -16.68
N ASN A 9 12.56 -10.57 -15.75
CA ASN A 9 12.47 -9.13 -16.01
C ASN A 9 13.77 -8.39 -15.65
N LEU A 10 13.91 -7.15 -16.18
CA LEU A 10 15.13 -6.35 -15.99
C LEU A 10 15.41 -6.06 -14.51
N LEU A 11 14.36 -5.77 -13.73
CA LEU A 11 14.52 -5.34 -12.33
C LEU A 11 14.94 -6.50 -11.42
N ASP A 12 14.49 -7.73 -11.67
CA ASP A 12 14.91 -8.89 -10.88
C ASP A 12 16.38 -9.24 -11.14
N ARG A 13 16.84 -9.06 -12.36
CA ARG A 13 18.26 -9.29 -12.72
C ARG A 13 19.25 -8.38 -12.00
N ILE A 14 18.83 -7.20 -11.54
CA ILE A 14 19.66 -6.21 -10.86
C ILE A 14 19.38 -6.13 -9.36
N SER A 15 18.68 -7.11 -8.81
CA SER A 15 18.34 -7.16 -7.38
C SER A 15 19.48 -7.79 -6.59
N ASP A 16 19.72 -7.25 -5.39
CA ASP A 16 20.65 -7.73 -4.37
C ASP A 16 19.83 -7.96 -3.08
N GLU A 17 19.82 -9.20 -2.57
CA GLU A 17 18.98 -9.60 -1.44
C GLU A 17 19.26 -8.78 -0.17
N ASP A 18 20.53 -8.60 0.20
CA ASP A 18 20.92 -7.81 1.40
C ASP A 18 20.43 -6.37 1.29
N THR A 19 20.50 -5.79 0.08
CA THR A 19 20.07 -4.45 -0.22
C THR A 19 18.55 -4.32 -0.18
N LEU A 20 17.83 -5.35 -0.62
CA LEU A 20 16.37 -5.43 -0.55
C LEU A 20 15.89 -5.51 0.90
N GLU A 21 16.48 -6.38 1.72
CA GLU A 21 16.10 -6.55 3.12
C GLU A 21 16.27 -5.25 3.91
N LEU A 22 17.43 -4.61 3.80
CA LEU A 22 17.69 -3.29 4.41
C LEU A 22 16.63 -2.26 4.05
N HIS A 23 16.21 -2.23 2.78
CA HIS A 23 15.22 -1.28 2.29
C HIS A 23 13.83 -1.57 2.89
N TYR A 24 13.41 -2.83 2.88
CA TYR A 24 12.09 -3.21 3.39
C TYR A 24 11.97 -3.08 4.90
N ASP A 25 13.04 -3.36 5.65
CA ASP A 25 13.07 -3.13 7.10
C ASP A 25 12.87 -1.66 7.42
N ARG A 26 13.54 -0.79 6.69
CA ARG A 26 13.41 0.66 6.88
C ARG A 26 12.01 1.17 6.50
N ILE A 27 11.42 0.63 5.44
CA ILE A 27 10.03 0.95 5.07
C ILE A 27 9.08 0.55 6.19
N ARG A 28 9.16 -0.69 6.68
CA ARG A 28 8.30 -1.20 7.77
C ARG A 28 8.41 -0.35 9.04
N GLU A 29 9.63 0.03 9.41
CA GLU A 29 9.87 0.91 10.55
C GLU A 29 9.21 2.29 10.31
N ARG A 30 9.39 2.87 9.14
CA ARG A 30 8.86 4.20 8.82
C ARG A 30 7.33 4.22 8.67
N GLU A 31 6.74 3.20 8.09
CA GLU A 31 5.29 3.02 8.06
C GLU A 31 4.71 3.03 9.48
N ARG A 32 5.33 2.29 10.41
CA ARG A 32 4.92 2.24 11.82
C ARG A 32 5.06 3.59 12.50
N GLU A 33 6.21 4.26 12.40
CA GLU A 33 6.43 5.60 12.96
C GLU A 33 5.35 6.61 12.50
N LEU A 34 4.98 6.57 11.21
CA LEU A 34 3.97 7.45 10.64
C LEU A 34 2.58 7.15 11.20
N LEU A 35 2.21 5.88 11.35
CA LEU A 35 0.91 5.48 11.90
C LEU A 35 0.84 5.76 13.40
N ASP A 36 1.84 5.39 14.19
CA ASP A 36 1.89 5.63 15.64
C ASP A 36 1.73 7.12 15.96
N ALA A 37 2.34 7.98 15.14
CA ALA A 37 2.26 9.42 15.35
C ALA A 37 0.90 10.05 14.98
N ARG A 38 0.06 9.37 14.17
CA ARG A 38 -1.10 10.00 13.50
C ARG A 38 -2.40 9.24 13.62
N LEU A 39 -2.36 7.91 13.77
CA LEU A 39 -3.58 7.11 13.80
C LEU A 39 -4.41 7.41 15.05
N GLY A 40 -3.75 7.61 16.19
CA GLY A 40 -4.43 7.95 17.47
C GLY A 40 -5.34 6.85 18.00
N MET A 41 -5.04 5.60 17.66
CA MET A 41 -5.75 4.39 18.08
C MET A 41 -4.73 3.36 18.55
N ASP A 42 -4.96 2.73 19.71
CA ASP A 42 -4.04 1.75 20.30
C ASP A 42 -4.48 0.30 20.07
N GLY A 43 -5.61 0.10 19.39
CA GLY A 43 -6.19 -1.21 19.08
C GLY A 43 -7.53 -1.10 18.39
N GLY A 44 -8.06 -2.26 17.93
CA GLY A 44 -9.33 -2.32 17.25
C GLY A 44 -9.40 -3.38 16.17
N ARG A 45 -10.24 -3.17 15.18
CA ARG A 45 -10.45 -4.07 14.03
C ARG A 45 -9.91 -3.45 12.75
N VAL A 46 -9.06 -4.19 12.06
CA VAL A 46 -8.47 -3.80 10.77
C VAL A 46 -9.00 -4.71 9.69
N LEU A 47 -9.43 -4.14 8.56
CA LEU A 47 -9.66 -4.85 7.32
C LEU A 47 -8.47 -4.62 6.38
N SER A 48 -7.69 -5.65 6.07
CA SER A 48 -6.62 -5.61 5.08
C SER A 48 -7.16 -6.12 3.74
N VAL A 49 -7.30 -5.21 2.77
CA VAL A 49 -7.89 -5.50 1.46
C VAL A 49 -6.81 -5.67 0.40
N GLY A 50 -6.88 -6.77 -0.36
CA GLY A 50 -5.80 -7.18 -1.26
C GLY A 50 -4.54 -7.50 -0.46
N CYS A 51 -4.69 -8.30 0.59
CA CYS A 51 -3.65 -8.51 1.60
C CYS A 51 -2.43 -9.28 1.07
N GLY A 52 -2.56 -10.01 -0.06
CA GLY A 52 -1.47 -10.71 -0.74
C GLY A 52 -0.55 -11.44 0.24
N TRP A 53 0.76 -11.33 0.03
CA TRP A 53 1.79 -11.92 0.90
C TRP A 53 2.07 -11.11 2.18
N HIS A 54 1.65 -9.85 2.24
CA HIS A 54 2.04 -8.90 3.29
C HIS A 54 0.83 -8.09 3.77
N PRO A 55 -0.04 -8.68 4.61
CA PRO A 55 -1.29 -8.05 5.05
C PRO A 55 -1.10 -6.78 5.90
N GLY A 56 0.13 -6.46 6.30
CA GLY A 56 0.41 -5.29 7.13
C GLY A 56 0.35 -5.57 8.64
N ARG A 57 0.44 -6.82 9.07
CA ARG A 57 0.42 -7.20 10.49
C ARG A 57 1.43 -6.45 11.35
N HIS A 58 2.60 -6.10 10.79
CA HIS A 58 3.63 -5.30 11.48
C HIS A 58 3.14 -3.90 11.88
N LEU A 59 2.10 -3.37 11.24
CA LEU A 59 1.48 -2.08 11.56
C LEU A 59 0.42 -2.20 12.65
N PHE A 60 -0.23 -3.35 12.74
CA PHE A 60 -1.37 -3.62 13.60
C PHE A 60 -1.13 -4.92 14.41
N PRO A 61 -0.21 -4.89 15.41
CA PRO A 61 0.21 -6.08 16.12
C PRO A 61 -0.87 -6.64 17.05
N GLN A 62 -0.86 -7.98 17.21
CA GLN A 62 -1.65 -8.66 18.23
C GLN A 62 -1.10 -8.34 19.65
N PRO A 63 -1.90 -8.46 20.71
CA PRO A 63 -3.35 -8.77 20.71
C PRO A 63 -4.24 -7.51 20.57
N ALA A 64 -3.66 -6.32 20.43
CA ALA A 64 -4.41 -5.07 20.38
C ALA A 64 -5.29 -4.95 19.12
N TRP A 65 -4.83 -5.53 18.01
CA TRP A 65 -5.50 -5.44 16.73
C TRP A 65 -5.98 -6.79 16.23
N HIS A 66 -7.27 -6.88 15.87
CA HIS A 66 -7.85 -7.99 15.12
C HIS A 66 -7.84 -7.65 13.64
N MET A 67 -7.15 -8.44 12.83
CA MET A 67 -6.98 -8.20 11.39
C MET A 67 -7.72 -9.24 10.55
N THR A 68 -8.73 -8.77 9.81
CA THR A 68 -9.47 -9.56 8.81
C THR A 68 -8.87 -9.30 7.43
N GLY A 69 -8.57 -10.35 6.67
CA GLY A 69 -8.03 -10.25 5.31
C GLY A 69 -9.09 -10.41 4.23
N VAL A 70 -8.93 -9.69 3.12
CA VAL A 70 -9.68 -9.90 1.88
C VAL A 70 -8.69 -10.08 0.74
N GLU A 71 -8.83 -11.17 -0.03
CA GLU A 71 -8.02 -11.47 -1.21
C GLU A 71 -8.89 -12.16 -2.27
N LEU A 72 -8.45 -12.19 -3.52
CA LEU A 72 -9.21 -12.83 -4.60
C LEU A 72 -9.27 -14.36 -4.44
N GLU A 73 -8.24 -14.95 -3.88
CA GLU A 73 -8.11 -16.41 -3.70
C GLU A 73 -8.11 -16.80 -2.23
N GLN A 74 -9.03 -17.70 -1.83
CA GLN A 74 -9.14 -18.18 -0.45
C GLN A 74 -7.87 -18.87 0.05
N SER A 75 -7.13 -19.55 -0.82
CA SER A 75 -5.89 -20.24 -0.47
C SER A 75 -4.82 -19.32 0.14
N TRP A 76 -4.75 -18.06 -0.30
CA TRP A 76 -3.86 -17.06 0.29
C TRP A 76 -4.30 -16.66 1.70
N ILE A 77 -5.61 -16.49 1.90
CA ILE A 77 -6.17 -16.20 3.22
C ILE A 77 -5.85 -17.33 4.20
N ASP A 78 -6.08 -18.58 3.79
CA ASP A 78 -5.85 -19.75 4.64
C ASP A 78 -4.37 -19.83 5.07
N LEU A 79 -3.42 -19.59 4.16
CA LEU A 79 -2.00 -19.56 4.47
C LEU A 79 -1.63 -18.44 5.47
N LEU A 80 -2.17 -17.24 5.30
CA LEU A 80 -1.89 -16.11 6.18
C LEU A 80 -2.52 -16.29 7.57
N VAL A 81 -3.68 -16.92 7.66
CA VAL A 81 -4.30 -17.28 8.95
C VAL A 81 -3.48 -18.37 9.65
N GLU A 82 -3.03 -19.40 8.93
CA GLU A 82 -2.16 -20.44 9.49
C GLU A 82 -0.81 -19.87 9.98
N ALA A 83 -0.26 -18.89 9.27
CA ALA A 83 0.97 -18.20 9.67
C ALA A 83 0.78 -17.23 10.85
N GLY A 84 -0.47 -16.88 11.23
CA GLY A 84 -0.78 -15.90 12.25
C GLY A 84 -0.67 -14.43 11.79
N ASP A 85 -0.52 -14.22 10.49
CA ASP A 85 -0.47 -12.88 9.88
C ASP A 85 -1.87 -12.26 9.72
N LEU A 86 -2.91 -13.09 9.71
CA LEU A 86 -4.32 -12.69 9.81
C LEU A 86 -4.98 -13.41 10.98
N ASP A 87 -6.02 -12.83 11.57
CA ASP A 87 -6.86 -13.50 12.56
C ASP A 87 -7.98 -14.27 11.86
N ASP A 88 -8.52 -13.73 10.78
CA ASP A 88 -9.48 -14.35 9.87
C ASP A 88 -9.45 -13.69 8.49
N GLY A 89 -10.28 -14.17 7.58
CA GLY A 89 -10.42 -13.56 6.26
C GLY A 89 -11.30 -14.37 5.31
N PHE A 90 -11.46 -13.83 4.11
CA PHE A 90 -12.29 -14.46 3.08
C PHE A 90 -11.92 -14.00 1.67
N ALA A 91 -12.28 -14.84 0.68
CA ALA A 91 -12.14 -14.45 -0.72
C ALA A 91 -13.20 -13.42 -1.11
N GLY A 92 -12.76 -12.31 -1.74
CA GLY A 92 -13.64 -11.21 -2.14
C GLY A 92 -12.93 -10.17 -3.01
N ARG A 93 -13.73 -9.28 -3.62
CA ARG A 93 -13.23 -8.13 -4.40
C ARG A 93 -13.31 -6.86 -3.56
N ALA A 94 -12.32 -5.99 -3.68
CA ALA A 94 -12.22 -4.75 -2.91
C ALA A 94 -13.42 -3.80 -3.01
N GLY A 95 -14.16 -3.84 -4.13
CA GLY A 95 -15.35 -3.00 -4.35
C GLY A 95 -16.69 -3.72 -4.15
N GLU A 96 -16.70 -4.98 -3.64
CA GLU A 96 -17.86 -5.84 -3.51
C GLU A 96 -17.81 -6.59 -2.17
N LEU A 97 -17.94 -5.85 -1.06
CA LEU A 97 -17.80 -6.38 0.31
C LEU A 97 -19.15 -6.45 1.05
N ASP A 98 -20.24 -6.67 0.34
CA ASP A 98 -21.63 -6.68 0.85
C ASP A 98 -21.88 -7.66 2.01
N ARG A 99 -21.01 -8.67 2.17
CA ARG A 99 -21.09 -9.61 3.31
C ARG A 99 -20.66 -9.00 4.65
N LEU A 100 -20.01 -7.85 4.61
CA LEU A 100 -19.57 -7.11 5.81
C LEU A 100 -20.59 -6.04 6.16
N GLU A 101 -20.88 -5.93 7.45
CA GLU A 101 -21.78 -4.91 7.99
C GLU A 101 -21.15 -3.51 7.89
N ASP A 102 -21.99 -2.47 7.80
CA ASP A 102 -21.56 -1.09 7.86
C ASP A 102 -20.89 -0.76 9.19
N ALA A 103 -19.94 0.15 9.18
CA ALA A 103 -19.30 0.70 10.37
C ALA A 103 -18.77 -0.37 11.35
N CYS A 104 -18.13 -1.44 10.83
CA CYS A 104 -17.64 -2.55 11.65
C CYS A 104 -16.12 -2.59 11.83
N PHE A 105 -15.35 -1.70 11.15
CA PHE A 105 -13.90 -1.60 11.27
C PHE A 105 -13.44 -0.22 11.78
N ASP A 106 -12.32 -0.22 12.50
CA ASP A 106 -11.64 0.99 12.96
C ASP A 106 -10.64 1.48 11.91
N VAL A 107 -10.05 0.53 11.13
CA VAL A 107 -9.12 0.82 10.04
C VAL A 107 -9.46 -0.05 8.83
N VAL A 108 -9.40 0.54 7.62
CA VAL A 108 -9.33 -0.19 6.35
C VAL A 108 -7.95 0.09 5.74
N LEU A 109 -7.20 -0.98 5.49
CA LEU A 109 -5.84 -0.94 4.98
C LEU A 109 -5.78 -1.43 3.52
N TYR A 110 -5.23 -0.62 2.64
CA TYR A 110 -4.76 -1.00 1.31
C TYR A 110 -3.24 -0.87 1.28
N ARG A 111 -2.54 -1.98 1.10
CA ARG A 111 -1.09 -1.95 1.08
C ARG A 111 -0.55 -2.59 -0.20
N LEU A 112 -0.04 -1.75 -1.10
CA LEU A 112 0.49 -2.13 -2.41
C LEU A 112 -0.54 -2.87 -3.28
N VAL A 113 -1.78 -2.38 -3.31
CA VAL A 113 -2.90 -2.99 -4.06
C VAL A 113 -3.71 -1.99 -4.87
N LEU A 114 -3.87 -0.74 -4.42
CA LEU A 114 -4.69 0.24 -5.15
C LEU A 114 -4.14 0.53 -6.55
N HIS A 115 -2.83 0.44 -6.76
CA HIS A 115 -2.23 0.63 -8.07
C HIS A 115 -2.62 -0.50 -9.05
N HIS A 116 -2.73 -1.75 -8.60
CA HIS A 116 -3.25 -2.85 -9.42
C HIS A 116 -4.73 -2.67 -9.74
N ILE A 117 -5.54 -2.21 -8.77
CA ILE A 117 -6.95 -1.90 -9.00
C ILE A 117 -7.08 -0.77 -10.01
N ALA A 118 -6.33 0.32 -9.84
CA ALA A 118 -6.37 1.50 -10.70
C ALA A 118 -5.94 1.24 -12.16
N TYR A 119 -5.19 0.18 -12.40
CA TYR A 119 -4.85 -0.28 -13.74
C TYR A 119 -6.04 -0.94 -14.43
N GLN A 120 -6.85 -1.69 -13.68
CA GLN A 120 -7.97 -2.48 -14.21
C GLN A 120 -9.28 -1.71 -14.23
N ASP A 121 -9.50 -0.82 -13.22
CA ASP A 121 -10.78 -0.15 -13.00
C ASP A 121 -10.60 1.16 -12.19
N SER A 122 -11.73 1.77 -11.84
CA SER A 122 -11.81 2.95 -10.98
C SER A 122 -11.54 2.59 -9.52
N LEU A 123 -10.91 3.52 -8.78
CA LEU A 123 -10.78 3.43 -7.32
C LEU A 123 -12.07 3.80 -6.56
N GLY A 124 -13.09 4.32 -7.25
CA GLY A 124 -14.35 4.74 -6.63
C GLY A 124 -15.04 3.64 -5.82
N PRO A 125 -15.36 2.47 -6.41
CA PRO A 125 -16.02 1.39 -5.67
C PRO A 125 -15.24 0.90 -4.44
N PRO A 126 -13.94 0.55 -4.50
CA PRO A 126 -13.19 0.12 -3.31
C PRO A 126 -13.10 1.21 -2.23
N LEU A 127 -12.95 2.48 -2.58
CA LEU A 127 -12.91 3.55 -1.59
C LEU A 127 -14.28 3.84 -0.99
N ALA A 128 -15.38 3.70 -1.76
CA ALA A 128 -16.75 3.79 -1.24
C ALA A 128 -17.04 2.65 -0.24
N GLU A 129 -16.62 1.42 -0.54
CA GLU A 129 -16.71 0.29 0.38
C GLU A 129 -15.90 0.54 1.66
N ALA A 130 -14.66 1.01 1.54
CA ALA A 130 -13.86 1.39 2.70
C ALA A 130 -14.59 2.43 3.58
N ARG A 131 -15.22 3.43 2.94
CA ARG A 131 -15.98 4.47 3.65
C ARG A 131 -17.21 3.92 4.39
N ARG A 132 -17.94 2.99 3.76
CA ARG A 132 -19.10 2.30 4.34
C ARG A 132 -18.70 1.45 5.56
N LEU A 133 -17.61 0.71 5.44
CA LEU A 133 -17.15 -0.25 6.45
C LEU A 133 -16.49 0.42 7.68
N LEU A 134 -15.99 1.64 7.52
CA LEU A 134 -15.34 2.37 8.61
C LEU A 134 -16.36 2.95 9.58
N ARG A 135 -16.10 2.77 10.87
CA ARG A 135 -16.81 3.45 11.95
C ARG A 135 -16.63 4.96 11.88
N PRO A 136 -17.56 5.75 12.45
CA PRO A 136 -17.31 7.17 12.64
C PRO A 136 -15.99 7.42 13.38
N GLY A 137 -15.10 8.23 12.80
CA GLY A 137 -13.75 8.45 13.32
C GLY A 137 -12.71 7.38 12.97
N GLY A 138 -13.12 6.35 12.24
CA GLY A 138 -12.20 5.35 11.68
C GLY A 138 -11.27 5.93 10.61
N ALA A 139 -10.29 5.15 10.16
CA ALA A 139 -9.26 5.60 9.24
C ALA A 139 -9.07 4.66 8.05
N LEU A 140 -8.99 5.25 6.86
CA LEU A 140 -8.42 4.62 5.68
C LEU A 140 -6.89 4.81 5.71
N VAL A 141 -6.15 3.73 5.54
CA VAL A 141 -4.68 3.73 5.37
C VAL A 141 -4.36 3.13 4.01
N ALA A 142 -3.66 3.86 3.17
CA ALA A 142 -3.17 3.31 1.89
C ALA A 142 -1.67 3.53 1.77
N VAL A 143 -0.91 2.46 1.46
CA VAL A 143 0.52 2.51 1.21
C VAL A 143 0.78 2.09 -0.23
N GLU A 144 1.28 3.02 -1.06
CA GLU A 144 1.34 2.81 -2.52
C GLU A 144 2.63 3.39 -3.13
N PRO A 145 3.10 2.84 -4.26
CA PRO A 145 4.20 3.45 -5.01
C PRO A 145 3.76 4.75 -5.68
N GLY A 146 4.60 5.79 -5.56
CA GLY A 146 4.32 7.14 -6.07
C GLY A 146 4.90 7.40 -7.46
N SER A 147 4.06 7.85 -8.41
CA SER A 147 4.48 8.15 -9.79
C SER A 147 5.25 9.46 -9.95
N TRP A 148 5.32 10.31 -8.92
CA TRP A 148 6.10 11.55 -8.98
C TRP A 148 7.56 11.37 -8.55
N HIS A 149 7.88 10.23 -7.95
CA HIS A 149 9.28 9.84 -7.77
C HIS A 149 9.94 9.53 -9.12
N PRO A 150 11.22 9.89 -9.36
CA PRO A 150 11.86 9.67 -10.66
C PRO A 150 11.78 8.21 -11.17
N VAL A 151 11.95 7.23 -10.28
CA VAL A 151 11.79 5.82 -10.62
C VAL A 151 10.33 5.50 -10.97
N GLY A 152 9.37 5.96 -10.15
CA GLY A 152 7.94 5.78 -10.42
C GLY A 152 7.53 6.40 -11.77
N ALA A 153 8.03 7.59 -12.09
CA ALA A 153 7.80 8.22 -13.39
C ALA A 153 8.38 7.41 -14.55
N ALA A 154 9.58 6.83 -14.37
CA ALA A 154 10.21 5.99 -15.38
C ALA A 154 9.42 4.68 -15.59
N LEU A 155 8.94 4.03 -14.53
CA LEU A 155 8.08 2.85 -14.61
C LEU A 155 6.75 3.16 -15.28
N ALA A 156 6.09 4.26 -14.91
CA ALA A 156 4.86 4.70 -15.55
C ALA A 156 5.05 5.01 -17.05
N LEU A 157 6.22 5.54 -17.43
CA LEU A 157 6.56 5.74 -18.85
C LEU A 157 6.81 4.40 -19.56
N ALA A 158 7.54 3.46 -18.94
CA ALA A 158 7.76 2.13 -19.48
C ALA A 158 6.43 1.41 -19.79
N ASN A 159 5.47 1.49 -18.87
CA ASN A 159 4.14 0.92 -19.08
C ASN A 159 3.39 1.57 -20.24
N ARG A 160 3.48 2.92 -20.39
CA ARG A 160 2.87 3.61 -21.56
C ARG A 160 3.48 3.22 -22.91
N LEU A 161 4.68 2.68 -22.89
CA LEU A 161 5.40 2.20 -24.07
C LEU A 161 5.29 0.68 -24.24
N ASP A 162 4.39 0.02 -23.51
CA ASP A 162 4.20 -1.44 -23.46
C ASP A 162 5.48 -2.23 -23.08
N LEU A 163 6.36 -1.59 -22.29
CA LEU A 163 7.60 -2.19 -21.81
C LEU A 163 7.50 -2.69 -20.36
N GLY A 164 6.36 -2.49 -19.70
CA GLY A 164 6.15 -2.79 -18.28
C GLY A 164 6.55 -4.22 -17.91
N THR A 165 5.96 -5.21 -18.57
CA THR A 165 6.24 -6.64 -18.33
C THR A 165 7.73 -6.99 -18.49
N MET A 166 8.43 -6.36 -19.45
CA MET A 166 9.87 -6.57 -19.64
C MET A 166 10.70 -5.92 -18.50
N VAL A 167 10.24 -4.79 -17.96
CA VAL A 167 10.98 -4.01 -16.96
C VAL A 167 10.75 -4.55 -15.57
N HIS A 168 9.52 -4.79 -15.17
CA HIS A 168 9.16 -5.16 -13.78
C HIS A 168 8.27 -6.40 -13.63
N GLY A 169 8.04 -7.14 -14.71
CA GLY A 169 7.43 -8.48 -14.68
C GLY A 169 5.93 -8.51 -14.89
N THR A 170 5.21 -7.40 -14.67
CA THR A 170 3.76 -7.32 -14.86
C THR A 170 3.37 -6.02 -15.60
N PRO A 171 2.23 -5.96 -16.29
CA PRO A 171 1.75 -4.73 -16.91
C PRO A 171 1.02 -3.80 -15.91
N ASP A 172 0.63 -4.29 -14.74
CA ASP A 172 -0.29 -3.64 -13.81
C ASP A 172 0.38 -3.03 -12.55
N ASP A 173 1.70 -3.21 -12.38
CA ASP A 173 2.47 -2.54 -11.32
C ASP A 173 2.80 -1.08 -11.72
N ILE A 174 1.77 -0.23 -11.80
CA ILE A 174 1.89 1.16 -12.22
C ILE A 174 1.78 2.11 -11.03
N PRO A 175 2.87 2.83 -10.67
CA PRO A 175 2.83 3.78 -9.56
C PRO A 175 1.70 4.80 -9.68
N LEU A 176 1.02 5.08 -8.57
CA LEU A 176 -0.12 6.00 -8.52
C LEU A 176 0.30 7.47 -8.52
N SER A 177 -0.48 8.29 -9.20
CA SER A 177 -0.35 9.75 -9.06
C SER A 177 -0.82 10.18 -7.66
N PRO A 178 0.04 10.86 -6.88
CA PRO A 178 -0.32 11.34 -5.54
C PRO A 178 -1.59 12.19 -5.54
N ARG A 179 -1.72 13.10 -6.53
CA ARG A 179 -2.89 13.96 -6.66
C ARG A 179 -4.16 13.19 -6.99
N ARG A 180 -4.07 12.15 -7.83
CA ARG A 180 -5.21 11.30 -8.16
C ARG A 180 -5.66 10.51 -6.93
N LEU A 181 -4.73 9.91 -6.21
CA LEU A 181 -5.03 9.16 -4.99
C LEU A 181 -5.73 10.04 -3.95
N GLU A 182 -5.23 11.26 -3.70
CA GLU A 182 -5.91 12.22 -2.81
C GLU A 182 -7.28 12.66 -3.34
N ALA A 183 -7.43 12.89 -4.66
CA ALA A 183 -8.69 13.31 -5.26
C ALA A 183 -9.75 12.20 -5.18
N ASP A 184 -9.37 10.95 -5.48
CA ASP A 184 -10.26 9.79 -5.40
C ASP A 184 -10.70 9.55 -3.94
N ALA A 185 -9.79 9.68 -2.96
CA ALA A 185 -10.14 9.61 -1.55
C ALA A 185 -11.13 10.71 -1.12
N ARG A 186 -10.90 11.96 -1.54
CA ARG A 186 -11.86 13.08 -1.28
C ARG A 186 -13.20 12.84 -1.94
N ALA A 187 -13.23 12.32 -3.16
CA ALA A 187 -14.48 11.99 -3.86
C ALA A 187 -15.29 10.90 -3.12
N ALA A 188 -14.63 10.00 -2.43
CA ALA A 188 -15.25 9.00 -1.56
C ALA A 188 -15.63 9.53 -0.16
N GLY A 189 -15.45 10.84 0.11
CA GLY A 189 -15.85 11.47 1.36
C GLY A 189 -14.82 11.39 2.49
N PHE A 190 -13.54 11.17 2.17
CA PHE A 190 -12.45 11.17 3.13
C PHE A 190 -11.72 12.53 3.21
N GLU A 191 -11.07 12.77 4.33
CA GLU A 191 -10.11 13.87 4.51
C GLU A 191 -8.67 13.30 4.47
N PRO A 192 -8.01 13.27 3.28
CA PRO A 192 -6.71 12.64 3.12
C PRO A 192 -5.55 13.53 3.57
N GLU A 193 -4.58 12.92 4.24
CA GLU A 193 -3.26 13.45 4.56
C GLU A 193 -2.20 12.53 3.94
N LEU A 194 -1.33 13.08 3.08
CA LEU A 194 -0.32 12.33 2.34
C LEU A 194 1.07 12.49 2.93
N HIS A 195 1.76 11.36 3.11
CA HIS A 195 3.14 11.29 3.59
C HIS A 195 4.01 10.48 2.65
N ALA A 196 5.29 10.82 2.54
CA ALA A 196 6.28 9.91 1.98
C ALA A 196 6.77 8.97 3.09
N VAL A 197 6.68 7.68 2.82
CA VAL A 197 7.32 6.65 3.64
C VAL A 197 8.81 6.69 3.37
N THR A 198 9.22 6.68 2.11
CA THR A 198 10.62 6.79 1.72
C THR A 198 10.82 7.48 0.37
N TYR A 199 11.98 8.15 0.23
CA TYR A 199 12.52 8.64 -1.04
C TYR A 199 13.54 7.68 -1.64
N SER A 200 13.86 6.58 -0.95
CA SER A 200 14.80 5.57 -1.41
C SER A 200 14.12 4.57 -2.34
N TRP A 201 14.92 3.93 -3.17
CA TRP A 201 14.51 2.83 -4.01
C TRP A 201 15.34 1.58 -3.70
N ARG A 202 14.69 0.43 -3.62
CA ARG A 202 15.25 -0.86 -3.17
C ARG A 202 16.49 -1.32 -3.95
N ARG A 203 16.72 -0.83 -5.17
CA ARG A 203 17.85 -1.22 -6.03
C ARG A 203 18.99 -0.21 -6.05
N LEU A 204 18.94 0.82 -5.22
CA LEU A 204 20.08 1.74 -5.05
C LEU A 204 21.17 1.08 -4.20
N PRO A 205 22.46 1.43 -4.43
CA PRO A 205 23.54 0.99 -3.55
C PRO A 205 23.28 1.39 -2.09
N PRO A 206 23.74 0.58 -1.09
CA PRO A 206 23.43 0.80 0.33
C PRO A 206 23.77 2.21 0.85
N GLY A 207 24.84 2.82 0.35
CA GLY A 207 25.21 4.19 0.71
C GLY A 207 24.20 5.23 0.25
N ALA A 208 23.69 5.10 -0.97
CA ALA A 208 22.65 5.97 -1.52
C ALA A 208 21.31 5.75 -0.80
N GLN A 209 20.95 4.50 -0.51
CA GLN A 209 19.75 4.21 0.28
C GLN A 209 19.81 4.88 1.65
N ARG A 210 20.90 4.71 2.41
CA ARG A 210 21.06 5.37 3.73
C ARG A 210 20.95 6.89 3.65
N ALA A 211 21.54 7.51 2.64
CA ALA A 211 21.47 8.94 2.44
C ALA A 211 20.03 9.44 2.18
N LEU A 212 19.26 8.70 1.37
CA LEU A 212 17.88 9.03 1.08
C LEU A 212 16.97 8.74 2.27
N HIS A 213 17.16 7.63 2.98
CA HIS A 213 16.41 7.32 4.20
C HIS A 213 16.60 8.38 5.30
N ALA A 214 17.75 9.05 5.36
CA ALA A 214 17.96 10.19 6.26
C ALA A 214 17.04 11.39 5.95
N LEU A 215 16.47 11.46 4.74
CA LEU A 215 15.53 12.50 4.34
C LEU A 215 14.07 12.14 4.63
N ASP A 216 13.75 10.86 4.88
CA ASP A 216 12.37 10.39 5.04
C ASP A 216 11.66 11.10 6.20
N ALA A 217 12.28 11.20 7.38
CA ALA A 217 11.68 11.87 8.52
C ALA A 217 11.53 13.40 8.33
N PRO A 218 12.58 14.17 7.93
CA PRO A 218 12.48 15.62 7.84
C PRO A 218 11.62 16.12 6.65
N LEU A 219 11.45 15.32 5.59
CA LEU A 219 10.73 15.75 4.39
C LEU A 219 9.41 15.01 4.17
N GLY A 220 9.28 13.78 4.65
CA GLY A 220 8.17 12.87 4.33
C GLY A 220 6.78 13.37 4.72
N SER A 221 6.68 14.22 5.74
CA SER A 221 5.40 14.78 6.20
C SER A 221 5.17 16.24 5.77
N ARG A 222 5.99 16.78 4.87
CA ARG A 222 5.81 18.15 4.36
C ARG A 222 4.96 18.13 3.09
N LEU A 223 3.89 18.94 3.03
CA LEU A 223 2.97 19.05 1.90
C LEU A 223 3.66 19.20 0.53
N ARG A 224 4.80 19.87 0.47
CA ARG A 224 5.52 20.13 -0.79
C ARG A 224 6.42 18.99 -1.24
N SER A 225 6.91 18.16 -0.32
CA SER A 225 7.87 17.07 -0.61
C SER A 225 7.24 15.69 -0.55
N ALA A 226 6.25 15.47 0.31
CA ALA A 226 5.58 14.18 0.44
C ALA A 226 5.15 13.55 -0.91
N PRO A 227 4.58 14.30 -1.87
CA PRO A 227 4.17 13.71 -3.15
C PRO A 227 5.31 13.12 -4.00
N PHE A 228 6.56 13.46 -3.70
CA PHE A 228 7.73 12.95 -4.43
C PHE A 228 8.35 11.70 -3.80
N GLY A 229 7.73 11.13 -2.76
CA GLY A 229 8.15 9.86 -2.18
C GLY A 229 8.07 8.72 -3.20
N HIS A 230 8.99 7.76 -3.08
CA HIS A 230 8.92 6.49 -3.83
C HIS A 230 7.75 5.65 -3.33
N THR A 231 7.64 5.55 -2.01
CA THR A 231 6.50 4.91 -1.34
C THR A 231 5.74 5.98 -0.55
N LEU A 232 4.44 6.03 -0.75
CA LEU A 232 3.53 6.99 -0.16
C LEU A 232 2.65 6.30 0.87
N LEU A 233 2.32 6.99 1.95
CA LEU A 233 1.28 6.63 2.89
C LEU A 233 0.21 7.72 2.87
N LEU A 234 -1.01 7.34 2.52
CA LEU A 234 -2.19 8.18 2.67
C LEU A 234 -2.93 7.72 3.91
N LEU A 235 -3.11 8.63 4.86
CA LEU A 235 -4.01 8.46 6.00
C LEU A 235 -5.21 9.36 5.77
N ALA A 236 -6.43 8.80 5.84
CA ALA A 236 -7.63 9.58 5.60
C ALA A 236 -8.72 9.24 6.62
N ARG A 237 -9.34 10.26 7.19
CA ARG A 237 -10.41 10.10 8.18
C ARG A 237 -11.78 9.95 7.51
N ALA A 238 -12.59 9.09 8.14
CA ALA A 238 -13.95 8.82 7.71
C ALA A 238 -14.97 9.84 8.28
#